data_c00612c8ecd9121b7a40870eef11d1bd
#
_entry.id   c00612c8ecd9121b7a40870eef11d1bd
#
_cell.length_a   1.000
_cell.length_b   1.000
_cell.length_c   1.000
_cell.angle_alpha   90.00
_cell.angle_beta   90.00
_cell.angle_gamma   90.00
#
_symmetry.space_group_name_H-M   'P 1'
#
loop_
_entity.id
_entity.type
_entity.pdbx_description
1 polymer ?
#
loop_
_entity_poly.entity_id
_entity_poly.type
_entity_poly.pdbx_seq_one_letter_code
_entity_poly.pdbx_strand_id
1 'polypeptide(L)'
;NTATRLTFVFHGKGLRHFGVELEIDDGGTVNSNAQKAARHRETRTQKNLYIKTDGSLDEGLELVTHPMTLEYHLNEMPWAEVLRKARSMDYLSHAAGTCGLHVHISRLAFGCTYEQQEAAIARLLYFVEKFWAELLRFSRRTQSQMNRWALDTVSVLRRPSR
;
A
#
# COMPACT_ATOMS: atom_id res chain seq x y z
N ASN A 1 -14.24 13.86 -22.05
CA ASN A 1 -13.62 13.27 -20.86
C ASN A 1 -12.13 13.04 -21.12
N THR A 2 -11.31 14.07 -20.93
CA THR A 2 -9.86 13.93 -20.88
C THR A 2 -9.50 13.35 -19.52
N ALA A 3 -9.30 12.04 -19.45
CA ALA A 3 -8.70 11.41 -18.28
C ALA A 3 -7.33 12.06 -18.05
N THR A 4 -7.19 12.80 -16.98
CA THR A 4 -5.90 13.39 -16.58
C THR A 4 -4.94 12.24 -16.32
N ARG A 5 -3.97 12.05 -17.21
CA ARG A 5 -2.97 10.99 -17.10
C ARG A 5 -2.13 11.28 -15.84
N LEU A 6 -2.22 10.41 -14.85
CA LEU A 6 -1.41 10.53 -13.65
C LEU A 6 0.08 10.41 -14.03
N THR A 7 0.85 11.44 -13.74
CA THR A 7 2.31 11.41 -13.96
C THR A 7 2.97 11.03 -12.64
N PHE A 8 3.69 9.91 -12.64
CA PHE A 8 4.46 9.50 -11.45
C PHE A 8 5.67 10.39 -11.26
N VAL A 9 5.88 10.81 -10.01
CA VAL A 9 7.08 11.53 -9.57
C VAL A 9 7.90 10.56 -8.73
N PHE A 10 9.18 10.36 -9.12
CA PHE A 10 10.08 9.49 -8.38
C PHE A 10 10.85 10.32 -7.34
N HIS A 11 10.80 9.88 -6.07
CA HIS A 11 11.47 10.55 -4.96
C HIS A 11 12.64 9.74 -4.42
N GLY A 12 13.74 10.43 -4.14
CA GLY A 12 15.00 9.81 -3.71
C GLY A 12 15.86 9.37 -4.89
N LYS A 13 17.11 8.98 -4.60
CA LYS A 13 18.11 8.59 -5.58
C LYS A 13 18.27 7.07 -5.64
N GLY A 14 18.42 6.52 -6.84
CA GLY A 14 18.68 5.09 -7.04
C GLY A 14 17.56 4.36 -7.77
N LEU A 15 17.66 3.03 -7.84
CA LEU A 15 16.75 2.18 -8.60
C LEU A 15 15.68 1.49 -7.73
N ARG A 16 15.85 1.54 -6.40
CA ARG A 16 14.96 0.84 -5.46
C ARG A 16 13.88 1.78 -4.97
N HIS A 17 12.73 1.74 -5.60
CA HIS A 17 11.57 2.53 -5.21
C HIS A 17 10.45 1.64 -4.71
N PHE A 18 9.75 2.14 -3.70
CA PHE A 18 8.59 1.54 -3.08
C PHE A 18 7.40 2.48 -3.27
N GLY A 19 6.23 1.91 -3.49
CA GLY A 19 4.96 2.59 -3.41
C GLY A 19 4.17 2.04 -2.23
N VAL A 20 3.41 2.90 -1.54
CA VAL A 20 2.52 2.50 -0.46
C VAL A 20 1.10 2.90 -0.83
N GLU A 21 0.18 1.97 -0.70
CA GLU A 21 -1.26 2.21 -0.72
C GLU A 21 -1.80 1.90 0.67
N LEU A 22 -2.32 2.92 1.32
CA LEU A 22 -2.94 2.83 2.64
C LEU A 22 -4.43 3.10 2.52
N GLU A 23 -5.23 2.10 2.80
CA GLU A 23 -6.69 2.22 2.86
C GLU A 23 -7.11 2.79 4.20
N ILE A 24 -8.05 3.74 4.14
CA ILE A 24 -8.69 4.36 5.29
C ILE A 24 -10.20 4.41 5.04
N ASP A 25 -11.01 4.09 6.05
CA ASP A 25 -12.46 3.92 5.92
C ASP A 25 -13.23 4.58 7.07
N ASP A 26 -14.56 4.57 7.00
CA ASP A 26 -15.49 5.14 7.97
C ASP A 26 -15.53 6.69 8.05
N GLY A 27 -14.71 7.40 7.29
CA GLY A 27 -14.63 8.87 7.31
C GLY A 27 -15.37 9.57 6.17
N GLY A 28 -16.01 8.80 5.29
CA GLY A 28 -16.76 9.29 4.14
C GLY A 28 -15.93 9.40 2.85
N THR A 29 -16.63 9.31 1.72
CA THR A 29 -16.06 9.36 0.35
C THR A 29 -16.09 10.74 -0.29
N VAL A 30 -16.50 11.78 0.47
CA VAL A 30 -16.71 13.12 -0.08
C VAL A 30 -15.42 13.71 -0.61
N ASN A 31 -15.44 14.19 -1.85
CA ASN A 31 -14.30 14.88 -2.49
C ASN A 31 -13.68 15.99 -1.64
N SER A 32 -14.47 16.65 -0.76
CA SER A 32 -13.96 17.64 0.19
C SER A 32 -13.02 17.04 1.23
N ASN A 33 -13.26 15.81 1.70
CA ASN A 33 -12.38 15.12 2.65
C ASN A 33 -11.12 14.60 1.97
N ALA A 34 -11.24 14.04 0.77
CA ALA A 34 -10.10 13.68 -0.07
C ALA A 34 -9.21 14.89 -0.33
N GLN A 35 -9.81 16.04 -0.71
CA GLN A 35 -9.08 17.27 -0.91
C GLN A 35 -8.46 17.82 0.38
N LYS A 36 -9.14 17.72 1.52
CA LYS A 36 -8.58 18.14 2.81
C LYS A 36 -7.44 17.24 3.26
N ALA A 37 -7.54 15.93 3.04
CA ALA A 37 -6.44 15.00 3.33
C ALA A 37 -5.21 15.27 2.45
N ALA A 38 -5.44 15.57 1.16
CA ALA A 38 -4.38 15.91 0.21
C ALA A 38 -3.81 17.33 0.41
N ARG A 39 -4.65 18.30 0.83
CA ARG A 39 -4.30 19.73 0.91
C ARG A 39 -3.56 20.14 2.17
N HIS A 40 -3.25 19.24 3.10
CA HIS A 40 -2.54 19.64 4.28
C HIS A 40 -1.11 20.09 3.93
N ARG A 41 -0.94 21.42 3.77
CA ARG A 41 0.21 22.14 3.19
C ARG A 41 0.45 21.85 1.72
N GLU A 42 -0.20 22.64 0.88
CA GLU A 42 -0.28 22.64 -0.59
C GLU A 42 1.01 22.42 -1.39
N THR A 43 2.17 22.32 -0.77
CA THR A 43 3.45 22.24 -1.48
C THR A 43 4.21 20.93 -1.30
N ARG A 44 4.02 20.19 -0.20
CA ARG A 44 4.77 18.93 0.04
C ARG A 44 3.96 17.66 -0.14
N THR A 45 2.73 17.61 0.39
CA THR A 45 1.96 16.38 0.43
C THR A 45 1.41 15.97 -0.94
N GLN A 46 0.95 16.91 -1.76
CA GLN A 46 0.48 16.65 -3.13
C GLN A 46 1.57 16.11 -4.08
N LYS A 47 2.84 16.40 -3.77
CA LYS A 47 3.98 15.86 -4.50
C LYS A 47 4.32 14.43 -4.09
N ASN A 48 3.89 14.01 -2.91
CA ASN A 48 4.26 12.74 -2.31
C ASN A 48 3.20 11.67 -2.46
N LEU A 49 1.92 12.04 -2.43
CA LEU A 49 0.80 11.11 -2.53
C LEU A 49 -0.38 11.71 -3.30
N TYR A 50 -1.23 10.82 -3.77
CA TYR A 50 -2.53 11.12 -4.35
C TYR A 50 -3.59 10.21 -3.73
N ILE A 51 -4.86 10.55 -3.95
CA ILE A 51 -5.98 9.83 -3.37
C ILE A 51 -6.76 9.14 -4.48
N LYS A 52 -7.16 7.91 -4.22
CA LYS A 52 -8.10 7.16 -5.05
C LYS A 52 -9.32 6.76 -4.23
N THR A 53 -10.38 6.42 -4.92
CA THR A 53 -11.52 5.68 -4.39
C THR A 53 -11.31 4.21 -4.69
N ASP A 54 -11.65 3.35 -3.74
CA ASP A 54 -11.65 1.90 -3.89
C ASP A 54 -13.04 1.36 -3.56
N GLY A 55 -13.55 0.49 -4.44
CA GLY A 55 -14.88 -0.12 -4.28
C GLY A 55 -14.94 -1.24 -3.23
N SER A 56 -13.83 -1.60 -2.61
CA SER A 56 -13.77 -2.54 -1.49
C SER A 56 -13.98 -1.89 -0.13
N LEU A 57 -13.91 -0.55 -0.07
CA LEU A 57 -14.15 0.26 1.11
C LEU A 57 -15.64 0.66 1.19
N ASP A 58 -16.16 0.77 2.40
CA ASP A 58 -17.57 1.17 2.61
C ASP A 58 -17.76 2.69 2.42
N GLU A 59 -17.05 3.49 3.19
CA GLU A 59 -17.01 4.95 3.10
C GLU A 59 -15.58 5.48 3.22
N GLY A 60 -14.69 4.99 2.37
CA GLY A 60 -13.26 5.16 2.51
C GLY A 60 -12.54 5.72 1.29
N LEU A 61 -11.25 5.88 1.47
CA LEU A 61 -10.30 6.39 0.49
C LEU A 61 -8.99 5.60 0.55
N GLU A 62 -8.29 5.58 -0.56
CA GLU A 62 -6.96 4.99 -0.69
C GLU A 62 -5.92 6.11 -0.82
N LEU A 63 -4.97 6.16 0.12
CA LEU A 63 -3.83 7.06 0.11
C LEU A 63 -2.67 6.39 -0.62
N VAL A 64 -2.35 6.84 -1.81
CA VAL A 64 -1.33 6.21 -2.67
C VAL A 64 -0.12 7.12 -2.79
N THR A 65 1.06 6.63 -2.43
CA THR A 65 2.28 7.38 -2.61
C THR A 65 2.80 7.30 -4.05
N HIS A 66 3.50 8.34 -4.48
CA HIS A 66 4.40 8.21 -5.59
C HIS A 66 5.56 7.24 -5.26
N PRO A 67 6.26 6.67 -6.26
CA PRO A 67 7.42 5.82 -5.99
C PRO A 67 8.52 6.57 -5.26
N MET A 68 8.94 6.04 -4.10
CA MET A 68 9.94 6.66 -3.21
C MET A 68 10.99 5.65 -2.79
N THR A 69 12.23 6.09 -2.57
CA THR A 69 13.22 5.25 -1.92
C THR A 69 12.85 5.00 -0.46
N LEU A 70 13.37 3.94 0.14
CA LEU A 70 13.15 3.66 1.57
C LEU A 70 13.60 4.83 2.44
N GLU A 71 14.75 5.41 2.12
CA GLU A 71 15.28 6.58 2.83
C GLU A 71 14.30 7.76 2.78
N TYR A 72 13.69 8.03 1.61
CA TYR A 72 12.69 9.08 1.47
C TYR A 72 11.43 8.79 2.29
N HIS A 73 10.95 7.54 2.31
CA HIS A 73 9.83 7.14 3.15
C HIS A 73 10.09 7.34 4.65
N LEU A 74 11.32 7.10 5.10
CA LEU A 74 11.69 7.19 6.52
C LEU A 74 11.97 8.62 6.99
N ASN A 75 12.57 9.45 6.13
CA ASN A 75 13.11 10.74 6.55
C ASN A 75 12.34 11.95 6.00
N GLU A 76 11.73 11.83 4.81
CA GLU A 76 11.12 12.96 4.11
C GLU A 76 9.61 12.88 4.00
N MET A 77 9.05 11.65 3.91
CA MET A 77 7.61 11.47 3.81
C MET A 77 6.93 11.79 5.15
N PRO A 78 6.02 12.77 5.22
CA PRO A 78 5.43 13.21 6.47
C PRO A 78 4.31 12.30 6.95
N TRP A 79 4.58 10.99 7.11
CA TRP A 79 3.60 9.98 7.49
C TRP A 79 2.79 10.33 8.74
N ALA A 80 3.47 10.85 9.78
CA ALA A 80 2.80 11.20 11.03
C ALA A 80 1.77 12.34 10.84
N GLU A 81 2.01 13.27 9.92
CA GLU A 81 1.06 14.34 9.61
C GLU A 81 -0.12 13.81 8.81
N VAL A 82 0.15 12.98 7.80
CA VAL A 82 -0.87 12.34 6.97
C VAL A 82 -1.83 11.51 7.83
N LEU A 83 -1.28 10.65 8.70
CA LEU A 83 -2.10 9.78 9.56
C LEU A 83 -2.87 10.57 10.61
N ARG A 84 -2.26 11.60 11.23
CA ARG A 84 -2.98 12.48 12.17
C ARG A 84 -4.12 13.23 11.47
N LYS A 85 -3.90 13.65 10.22
CA LYS A 85 -4.94 14.33 9.44
C LYS A 85 -6.08 13.38 9.11
N ALA A 86 -5.82 12.17 8.62
CA ALA A 86 -6.84 11.15 8.37
C ALA A 86 -7.67 10.88 9.65
N ARG A 87 -6.99 10.67 10.78
CA ARG A 87 -7.66 10.44 12.06
C ARG A 87 -8.49 11.63 12.54
N SER A 88 -8.07 12.85 12.28
CA SER A 88 -8.84 14.06 12.63
C SER A 88 -10.11 14.26 11.81
N MET A 89 -10.30 13.43 10.77
CA MET A 89 -11.48 13.37 9.92
C MET A 89 -12.26 12.06 10.13
N ASP A 90 -12.03 11.42 11.28
CA ASP A 90 -12.69 10.17 11.73
C ASP A 90 -12.38 8.93 10.89
N TYR A 91 -11.39 9.00 9.98
CA TYR A 91 -10.96 7.80 9.27
C TYR A 91 -10.28 6.81 10.20
N LEU A 92 -10.67 5.56 10.03
CA LEU A 92 -10.03 4.38 10.59
C LEU A 92 -9.21 3.66 9.51
N SER A 93 -8.34 2.77 9.91
CA SER A 93 -7.63 1.86 9.02
C SER A 93 -7.74 0.44 9.57
N HIS A 94 -6.77 -0.01 10.35
CA HIS A 94 -6.81 -1.36 10.91
C HIS A 94 -8.11 -1.68 11.69
N ALA A 95 -8.69 -0.71 12.38
CA ALA A 95 -9.90 -0.89 13.18
C ALA A 95 -11.20 -0.94 12.35
N ALA A 96 -11.21 -0.47 11.11
CA ALA A 96 -12.35 -0.55 10.20
C ALA A 96 -12.65 -1.99 9.76
N GLY A 97 -11.62 -2.84 9.71
CA GLY A 97 -11.78 -4.24 9.27
C GLY A 97 -11.83 -4.44 7.75
N THR A 98 -12.04 -3.38 6.98
CA THR A 98 -12.08 -3.33 5.52
C THR A 98 -10.72 -2.98 4.91
N CYS A 99 -9.89 -2.26 5.65
CA CYS A 99 -8.67 -1.64 5.17
C CYS A 99 -7.46 -2.57 5.11
N GLY A 100 -6.62 -2.33 4.12
CA GLY A 100 -5.31 -2.95 3.94
C GLY A 100 -4.16 -1.94 3.88
N LEU A 101 -2.95 -2.45 3.96
CA LEU A 101 -1.72 -1.76 3.62
C LEU A 101 -1.02 -2.56 2.54
N HIS A 102 -0.81 -1.94 1.38
CA HIS A 102 -0.10 -2.55 0.26
C HIS A 102 1.24 -1.86 0.07
N VAL A 103 2.29 -2.65 -0.11
CA VAL A 103 3.64 -2.16 -0.41
C VAL A 103 4.06 -2.70 -1.77
N HIS A 104 4.23 -1.80 -2.71
CA HIS A 104 4.71 -2.09 -4.05
C HIS A 104 6.22 -1.90 -4.11
N ILE A 105 6.89 -2.79 -4.81
CA ILE A 105 8.34 -2.71 -5.00
C ILE A 105 8.62 -2.66 -6.51
N SER A 106 9.43 -1.70 -6.94
CA SER A 106 9.90 -1.65 -8.30
C SER A 106 10.61 -2.94 -8.68
N ARG A 107 10.26 -3.54 -9.82
CA ARG A 107 10.91 -4.77 -10.30
C ARG A 107 12.42 -4.61 -10.48
N LEU A 108 12.87 -3.41 -10.83
CA LEU A 108 14.30 -3.07 -10.92
C LEU A 108 15.04 -3.15 -9.57
N ALA A 109 14.32 -3.12 -8.44
CA ALA A 109 14.91 -3.33 -7.12
C ALA A 109 15.46 -4.76 -6.94
N PHE A 110 14.96 -5.71 -7.71
CA PHE A 110 15.34 -7.12 -7.63
C PHE A 110 16.52 -7.50 -8.53
N GLY A 111 16.97 -6.60 -9.41
CA GLY A 111 18.11 -6.83 -10.29
C GLY A 111 17.96 -6.14 -11.65
N CYS A 112 19.06 -6.09 -12.39
CA CYS A 112 19.11 -5.46 -13.71
C CYS A 112 18.71 -6.40 -14.86
N THR A 113 18.81 -7.73 -14.65
CA THR A 113 18.40 -8.73 -15.64
C THR A 113 17.15 -9.47 -15.21
N TYR A 114 16.48 -10.07 -16.17
CA TYR A 114 15.29 -10.89 -15.91
C TYR A 114 15.60 -12.04 -14.95
N GLU A 115 16.70 -12.75 -15.15
CA GLU A 115 17.12 -13.88 -14.32
C GLU A 115 17.38 -13.47 -12.86
N GLN A 116 18.04 -12.31 -12.65
CA GLN A 116 18.26 -11.76 -11.32
C GLN A 116 16.94 -11.42 -10.63
N GLN A 117 16.01 -10.82 -11.36
CA GLN A 117 14.69 -10.45 -10.84
C GLN A 117 13.89 -11.69 -10.44
N GLU A 118 13.81 -12.70 -11.31
CA GLU A 118 13.10 -13.94 -11.03
C GLU A 118 13.72 -14.70 -9.83
N ALA A 119 15.04 -14.78 -9.75
CA ALA A 119 15.73 -15.40 -8.62
C ALA A 119 15.46 -14.67 -7.30
N ALA A 120 15.41 -13.33 -7.31
CA ALA A 120 15.10 -12.54 -6.13
C ALA A 120 13.62 -12.67 -5.72
N ILE A 121 12.70 -12.67 -6.67
CA ILE A 121 11.26 -12.88 -6.42
C ILE A 121 11.03 -14.28 -5.85
N ALA A 122 11.65 -15.31 -6.41
CA ALA A 122 11.53 -16.67 -5.89
C ALA A 122 12.01 -16.79 -4.43
N ARG A 123 13.13 -16.13 -4.08
CA ARG A 123 13.61 -16.06 -2.69
C ARG A 123 12.64 -15.32 -1.77
N LEU A 124 12.04 -14.24 -2.25
CA LEU A 124 11.03 -13.50 -1.49
C LEU A 124 9.79 -14.36 -1.23
N LEU A 125 9.29 -15.06 -2.23
CA LEU A 125 8.16 -15.97 -2.08
C LEU A 125 8.50 -17.10 -1.09
N TYR A 126 9.68 -17.72 -1.23
CA TYR A 126 10.14 -18.73 -0.27
C TYR A 126 10.23 -18.17 1.16
N PHE A 127 10.72 -16.93 1.33
CA PHE A 127 10.74 -16.26 2.62
C PHE A 127 9.35 -16.07 3.21
N VAL A 128 8.40 -15.61 2.40
CA VAL A 128 7.00 -15.41 2.82
C VAL A 128 6.37 -16.73 3.25
N GLU A 129 6.54 -17.80 2.47
CA GLU A 129 6.02 -19.13 2.78
C GLU A 129 6.67 -19.70 4.06
N LYS A 130 7.99 -19.57 4.19
CA LYS A 130 8.73 -20.09 5.34
C LYS A 130 8.36 -19.40 6.64
N PHE A 131 8.12 -18.09 6.61
CA PHE A 131 7.82 -17.27 7.79
C PHE A 131 6.36 -16.80 7.82
N TRP A 132 5.47 -17.60 7.23
CA TRP A 132 4.05 -17.25 7.11
C TRP A 132 3.39 -16.95 8.45
N ALA A 133 3.65 -17.75 9.48
CA ALA A 133 3.07 -17.57 10.80
C ALA A 133 3.51 -16.25 11.46
N GLU A 134 4.77 -15.89 11.31
CA GLU A 134 5.34 -14.64 11.81
C GLU A 134 4.79 -13.44 11.06
N LEU A 135 4.74 -13.51 9.74
CA LEU A 135 4.16 -12.47 8.90
C LEU A 135 2.67 -12.27 9.17
N LEU A 136 1.93 -13.34 9.41
CA LEU A 136 0.53 -13.26 9.79
C LEU A 136 0.35 -12.51 11.12
N ARG A 137 1.17 -12.83 12.13
CA ARG A 137 1.17 -12.09 13.40
C ARG A 137 1.55 -10.62 13.23
N PHE A 138 2.55 -10.35 12.42
CA PHE A 138 2.97 -8.98 12.11
C PHE A 138 1.85 -8.20 11.41
N SER A 139 1.16 -8.81 10.44
CA SER A 139 0.08 -8.17 9.68
C SER A 139 -1.17 -7.91 10.51
N ARG A 140 -1.31 -8.56 11.68
CA ARG A 140 -2.49 -8.52 12.54
C ARG A 140 -3.79 -9.00 11.88
N ARG A 141 -3.71 -9.65 10.73
CA ARG A 141 -4.89 -10.18 10.03
C ARG A 141 -5.46 -11.39 10.74
N THR A 142 -6.78 -11.49 10.76
CA THR A 142 -7.48 -12.68 11.24
C THR A 142 -7.47 -13.78 10.16
N GLN A 143 -7.72 -15.02 10.57
CA GLN A 143 -7.80 -16.14 9.63
C GLN A 143 -8.92 -15.94 8.58
N SER A 144 -10.03 -15.33 8.97
CA SER A 144 -11.12 -15.04 8.04
C SER A 144 -10.71 -14.02 6.96
N GLN A 145 -9.97 -12.98 7.34
CA GLN A 145 -9.41 -12.01 6.39
C GLN A 145 -8.40 -12.66 5.44
N MET A 146 -7.56 -13.57 5.96
CA MET A 146 -6.62 -14.32 5.12
C MET A 146 -7.34 -15.21 4.12
N ASN A 147 -8.37 -15.92 4.54
CA ASN A 147 -9.14 -16.79 3.65
C ASN A 147 -9.86 -16.02 2.54
N ARG A 148 -10.15 -14.74 2.78
CA ARG A 148 -10.83 -13.86 1.80
C ARG A 148 -9.84 -13.18 0.85
N TRP A 149 -8.71 -12.68 1.36
CA TRP A 149 -7.85 -11.74 0.63
C TRP A 149 -6.46 -12.26 0.31
N ALA A 150 -5.95 -13.23 1.07
CA ALA A 150 -4.59 -13.74 0.88
C ALA A 150 -4.47 -15.17 1.38
N LEU A 151 -4.51 -16.13 0.49
CA LEU A 151 -4.22 -17.54 0.79
C LEU A 151 -2.73 -17.80 0.60
N ASP A 152 -2.13 -18.60 1.48
CA ASP A 152 -0.79 -19.11 1.26
C ASP A 152 -0.75 -20.06 0.04
N THR A 153 0.39 -20.12 -0.62
CA THR A 153 0.56 -20.95 -1.82
C THR A 153 0.36 -22.44 -1.54
N VAL A 154 0.72 -22.89 -0.34
CA VAL A 154 0.59 -24.28 0.08
C VAL A 154 -0.90 -24.66 0.25
N SER A 155 -1.71 -23.76 0.80
CA SER A 155 -3.16 -24.01 0.94
C SER A 155 -3.86 -24.04 -0.41
N VAL A 156 -3.41 -23.28 -1.38
CA VAL A 156 -3.93 -23.28 -2.76
C VAL A 156 -3.60 -24.60 -3.46
N LEU A 157 -2.36 -25.09 -3.34
CA LEU A 157 -1.91 -26.31 -3.96
C LEU A 157 -2.52 -27.59 -3.34
N ARG A 158 -2.96 -27.51 -2.07
CA ARG A 158 -3.62 -28.63 -1.37
C ARG A 158 -5.13 -28.73 -1.64
N ARG A 159 -5.72 -27.78 -2.36
CA ARG A 159 -7.13 -27.90 -2.74
C ARG A 159 -7.27 -28.99 -3.79
N PRO A 160 -8.09 -30.06 -3.54
CA PRO A 160 -8.37 -31.04 -4.57
C PRO A 160 -9.01 -30.33 -5.76
N SER A 161 -8.53 -30.62 -6.96
CA SER A 161 -9.18 -30.21 -8.21
C SER A 161 -10.62 -30.73 -8.19
N ARG A 162 -11.57 -29.81 -8.29
CA ARG A 162 -13.00 -30.16 -8.48
C ARG A 162 -13.21 -30.66 -9.89
#